data_035c37dbbffe5dafe3ade8238ffb0cd2
#
_entry.id   035c37dbbffe5dafe3ade8238ffb0cd2
#
_cell.length_a   1.000
_cell.length_b   1.000
_cell.length_c   1.000
_cell.angle_alpha   90.00
_cell.angle_beta   90.00
_cell.angle_gamma   90.00
#
_symmetry.space_group_name_H-M   'P 1'
#
loop_
_entity.id
_entity.type
_entity.pdbx_description
1 polymer ?
#
loop_
_entity_poly.entity_id
_entity_poly.type
_entity_poly.pdbx_seq_one_letter_code
_entity_poly.pdbx_strand_id
1 'polypeptide(L)'
;MDEKFEERTGEYEEREDHRLKHAGAIALFLLSPVFSYVMFEFVTGNFVMVLPKNAVLNIVWMFALYLLVFGISGSTRISVPVSSVILYAISLAEAFVVSFRSRPIMMGDVLAVKTAMTVAGSYDYTPTFMMIICGVLLIIWNALAQFVFVRVKGKKKRAAVFSVSAGAVAAFIACFYNFMISGLSLEVNLWDPTTSYAENGYILSSAISIKYLVKKAPGGYSQAKIQEICDKYVDSEKERNGETAAVVASGDAVQPTNMICIMNESLSDLAVDGDFTTNIDYLPFLHSLTENTVKGKLCMPVFGAMTSNSEFEFLIGDSMYLMPRGSVAYQFYVNPGVRSMVSTVRDQGYTPVAMHPYPAENWNRRICYNNMGFSDFMDISAYESRDELRNYISDLSDFKVITEYIEQKANPDDKLFLFNVTMQNHGGYTIPYANFDQEVWLTGDMEGKYPEADMYLSLVKKSDEGFEWLVNYFSQCDQPTMIVMFGDHQPGIEDEFFDEAMGVESAKVPNEQKMVWYETPFVIWTNYDQPSEDMGRLGAIYLSSYVLKRANLSLTPYNEFLLQLSEKLPIIHHLGIWESDGTYHSWEDAESGDYDWKEQLVEYENLVYNHSLDSKTVNEMFSIAQ
;
A
#
# COMPACT_ATOMS: atom_id res chain seq x y z
N MET A 1 -59.06 -27.76 -51.13
CA MET A 1 -57.80 -28.44 -50.75
C MET A 1 -56.68 -27.40 -50.58
N ASP A 2 -56.76 -26.32 -51.35
CA ASP A 2 -55.72 -25.25 -51.33
C ASP A 2 -55.73 -24.39 -50.06
N GLU A 3 -56.93 -24.01 -49.55
CA GLU A 3 -57.00 -23.19 -48.31
C GLU A 3 -56.38 -23.86 -47.07
N LYS A 4 -56.51 -25.17 -46.91
CA LYS A 4 -55.84 -25.89 -45.79
C LYS A 4 -54.37 -26.07 -45.99
N PHE A 5 -53.87 -25.93 -47.20
CA PHE A 5 -52.44 -25.99 -47.50
C PHE A 5 -51.77 -24.63 -47.27
N GLU A 6 -52.45 -23.52 -47.64
CA GLU A 6 -52.00 -22.17 -47.34
C GLU A 6 -52.04 -21.88 -45.82
N GLU A 7 -53.06 -22.33 -45.11
CA GLU A 7 -53.18 -22.19 -43.66
C GLU A 7 -52.06 -22.99 -42.92
N ARG A 8 -51.70 -24.18 -43.39
CA ARG A 8 -50.58 -24.97 -42.85
C ARG A 8 -49.21 -24.40 -43.18
N THR A 9 -49.00 -23.83 -44.35
CA THR A 9 -47.77 -23.14 -44.72
C THR A 9 -47.64 -21.86 -43.93
N GLY A 10 -48.68 -21.07 -43.73
CA GLY A 10 -48.67 -19.89 -42.89
C GLY A 10 -48.36 -20.20 -41.40
N GLU A 11 -48.97 -21.27 -40.84
CA GLU A 11 -48.66 -21.70 -39.48
C GLU A 11 -47.20 -22.24 -39.34
N TYR A 12 -46.64 -22.85 -40.40
CA TYR A 12 -45.24 -23.31 -40.46
C TYR A 12 -44.29 -22.14 -40.51
N GLU A 13 -44.53 -21.14 -41.34
CA GLU A 13 -43.72 -19.92 -41.45
C GLU A 13 -43.77 -19.10 -40.16
N GLU A 14 -44.95 -18.94 -39.52
CA GLU A 14 -45.06 -18.28 -38.20
C GLU A 14 -44.30 -19.00 -37.09
N ARG A 15 -44.32 -20.34 -37.07
CA ARG A 15 -43.57 -21.15 -36.11
C ARG A 15 -42.05 -21.08 -36.36
N GLU A 16 -41.62 -21.01 -37.59
CA GLU A 16 -40.21 -20.90 -37.96
C GLU A 16 -39.67 -19.51 -37.63
N ASP A 17 -40.42 -18.44 -37.92
CA ASP A 17 -40.11 -17.06 -37.54
C ASP A 17 -40.03 -16.90 -36.00
N HIS A 18 -40.94 -17.54 -35.27
CA HIS A 18 -40.92 -17.54 -33.81
C HIS A 18 -39.70 -18.30 -33.23
N ARG A 19 -39.28 -19.39 -33.84
CA ARG A 19 -38.07 -20.15 -33.45
C ARG A 19 -36.81 -19.37 -33.78
N LEU A 20 -36.70 -18.74 -34.94
CA LEU A 20 -35.58 -17.90 -35.34
C LEU A 20 -35.43 -16.69 -34.43
N LYS A 21 -36.49 -16.00 -34.09
CA LYS A 21 -36.50 -14.86 -33.14
C LYS A 21 -36.07 -15.33 -31.75
N HIS A 22 -36.49 -16.51 -31.31
CA HIS A 22 -36.09 -17.07 -30.01
C HIS A 22 -34.61 -17.45 -29.98
N ALA A 23 -34.10 -18.10 -31.02
CA ALA A 23 -32.71 -18.45 -31.18
C ALA A 23 -31.82 -17.18 -31.28
N GLY A 24 -32.27 -16.19 -32.06
CA GLY A 24 -31.59 -14.89 -32.15
C GLY A 24 -31.51 -14.17 -30.81
N ALA A 25 -32.56 -14.22 -29.99
CA ALA A 25 -32.56 -13.62 -28.65
C ALA A 25 -31.60 -14.30 -27.69
N ILE A 26 -31.49 -15.62 -27.76
CA ILE A 26 -30.53 -16.38 -26.96
C ILE A 26 -29.10 -16.05 -27.43
N ALA A 27 -28.85 -16.04 -28.74
CA ALA A 27 -27.55 -15.69 -29.30
C ALA A 27 -27.13 -14.27 -28.90
N LEU A 28 -28.04 -13.29 -29.02
CA LEU A 28 -27.77 -11.91 -28.59
C LEU A 28 -27.42 -11.83 -27.11
N PHE A 29 -28.15 -12.55 -26.25
CA PHE A 29 -27.89 -12.59 -24.82
C PHE A 29 -26.52 -13.19 -24.51
N LEU A 30 -26.14 -14.30 -25.15
CA LEU A 30 -24.85 -14.97 -24.94
C LEU A 30 -23.68 -14.17 -25.50
N LEU A 31 -23.88 -13.40 -26.58
CA LEU A 31 -22.86 -12.51 -27.17
C LEU A 31 -22.74 -11.17 -26.43
N SER A 32 -23.74 -10.76 -25.66
CA SER A 32 -23.73 -9.45 -24.98
C SER A 32 -22.58 -9.26 -24.02
N PRO A 33 -22.14 -10.25 -23.21
CA PRO A 33 -20.94 -10.11 -22.37
C PRO A 33 -19.65 -9.92 -23.17
N VAL A 34 -19.53 -10.60 -24.32
CA VAL A 34 -18.39 -10.44 -25.24
C VAL A 34 -18.39 -9.03 -25.84
N PHE A 35 -19.56 -8.56 -26.29
CA PHE A 35 -19.73 -7.19 -26.77
C PHE A 35 -19.36 -6.17 -25.68
N SER A 36 -19.84 -6.34 -24.46
CA SER A 36 -19.54 -5.44 -23.34
C SER A 36 -18.04 -5.48 -23.00
N TYR A 37 -17.41 -6.63 -23.01
CA TYR A 37 -15.97 -6.76 -22.79
C TYR A 37 -15.17 -5.97 -23.84
N VAL A 38 -15.48 -6.15 -25.11
CA VAL A 38 -14.81 -5.42 -26.19
C VAL A 38 -14.98 -3.91 -26.03
N MET A 39 -16.21 -3.45 -25.75
CA MET A 39 -16.46 -2.02 -25.52
C MET A 39 -15.73 -1.49 -24.29
N PHE A 40 -15.69 -2.27 -23.21
CA PHE A 40 -15.02 -1.90 -21.97
C PHE A 40 -13.53 -1.65 -22.21
N GLU A 41 -12.83 -2.63 -22.81
CA GLU A 41 -11.38 -2.55 -23.03
C GLU A 41 -11.01 -1.49 -24.10
N PHE A 42 -11.89 -1.19 -25.06
CA PHE A 42 -11.69 -0.05 -25.96
C PHE A 42 -11.84 1.30 -25.26
N VAL A 43 -12.79 1.43 -24.33
CA VAL A 43 -12.97 2.66 -23.54
C VAL A 43 -11.80 2.91 -22.62
N THR A 44 -11.26 1.87 -21.97
CA THR A 44 -10.11 1.96 -21.06
C THR A 44 -8.76 1.96 -21.77
N GLY A 45 -8.73 1.62 -23.07
CA GLY A 45 -7.49 1.57 -23.87
C GLY A 45 -6.67 0.29 -23.72
N ASN A 46 -7.15 -0.72 -22.98
CA ASN A 46 -6.39 -1.93 -22.64
C ASN A 46 -6.61 -3.11 -23.60
N PHE A 47 -7.44 -2.97 -24.62
CA PHE A 47 -7.89 -4.08 -25.49
C PHE A 47 -6.76 -4.98 -26.03
N VAL A 48 -5.61 -4.41 -26.37
CA VAL A 48 -4.45 -5.16 -26.88
C VAL A 48 -3.51 -5.68 -25.80
N MET A 49 -3.68 -5.22 -24.56
CA MET A 49 -2.79 -5.58 -23.45
C MET A 49 -3.34 -6.76 -22.65
N VAL A 50 -4.65 -6.96 -22.62
CA VAL A 50 -5.28 -8.05 -21.84
C VAL A 50 -4.86 -9.40 -22.38
N LEU A 51 -4.28 -10.23 -21.52
CA LEU A 51 -3.87 -11.59 -21.87
C LEU A 51 -5.08 -12.46 -22.26
N PRO A 52 -4.99 -13.32 -23.30
CA PRO A 52 -6.14 -14.08 -23.79
C PRO A 52 -6.88 -14.92 -22.72
N LYS A 53 -6.15 -15.53 -21.78
CA LYS A 53 -6.75 -16.28 -20.66
C LYS A 53 -7.60 -15.36 -19.77
N ASN A 54 -7.11 -14.14 -19.53
CA ASN A 54 -7.75 -13.16 -18.66
C ASN A 54 -8.96 -12.52 -19.35
N ALA A 55 -8.91 -12.33 -20.68
CA ALA A 55 -10.05 -11.89 -21.48
C ALA A 55 -11.27 -12.82 -21.29
N VAL A 56 -11.03 -14.16 -21.36
CA VAL A 56 -12.10 -15.14 -21.12
C VAL A 56 -12.68 -15.01 -19.71
N LEU A 57 -11.84 -14.82 -18.69
CA LEU A 57 -12.30 -14.66 -17.30
C LEU A 57 -13.09 -13.36 -17.10
N ASN A 58 -12.69 -12.24 -17.72
CA ASN A 58 -13.47 -11.00 -17.71
C ASN A 58 -14.86 -11.22 -18.33
N ILE A 59 -14.93 -11.88 -19.50
CA ILE A 59 -16.19 -12.21 -20.15
C ILE A 59 -17.09 -13.07 -19.24
N VAL A 60 -16.53 -14.05 -18.54
CA VAL A 60 -17.28 -14.90 -17.59
C VAL A 60 -17.81 -14.09 -16.41
N TRP A 61 -17.04 -13.19 -15.84
CA TRP A 61 -17.49 -12.28 -14.80
C TRP A 61 -18.60 -11.35 -15.28
N MET A 62 -18.46 -10.78 -16.48
CA MET A 62 -19.52 -9.97 -17.09
C MET A 62 -20.77 -10.81 -17.35
N PHE A 63 -20.61 -12.06 -17.83
CA PHE A 63 -21.74 -12.98 -18.02
C PHE A 63 -22.48 -13.28 -16.71
N ALA A 64 -21.77 -13.40 -15.58
CA ALA A 64 -22.39 -13.57 -14.27
C ALA A 64 -23.32 -12.39 -13.93
N LEU A 65 -22.95 -11.15 -14.25
CA LEU A 65 -23.82 -9.97 -14.09
C LEU A 65 -25.04 -10.09 -14.98
N TYR A 66 -24.89 -10.41 -16.28
CA TYR A 66 -26.00 -10.59 -17.21
C TYR A 66 -26.97 -11.68 -16.72
N LEU A 67 -26.43 -12.79 -16.23
CA LEU A 67 -27.21 -13.91 -15.72
C LEU A 67 -27.99 -13.55 -14.45
N LEU A 68 -27.37 -12.79 -13.55
CA LEU A 68 -28.02 -12.30 -12.33
C LEU A 68 -29.20 -11.36 -12.66
N VAL A 69 -28.97 -10.37 -13.53
CA VAL A 69 -30.02 -9.42 -13.96
C VAL A 69 -31.11 -10.15 -14.73
N PHE A 70 -30.78 -11.17 -15.53
CA PHE A 70 -31.78 -12.02 -16.18
C PHE A 70 -32.62 -12.83 -15.17
N GLY A 71 -31.97 -13.40 -14.17
CA GLY A 71 -32.64 -14.10 -13.08
C GLY A 71 -33.69 -13.22 -12.39
N ILE A 72 -33.30 -11.98 -12.05
CA ILE A 72 -34.16 -11.00 -11.36
C ILE A 72 -35.33 -10.55 -12.29
N SER A 73 -35.02 -10.15 -13.53
CA SER A 73 -35.96 -9.56 -14.45
C SER A 73 -36.85 -10.60 -15.17
N GLY A 74 -36.32 -11.80 -15.37
CA GLY A 74 -36.92 -12.86 -16.21
C GLY A 74 -36.99 -12.49 -17.68
N SER A 75 -36.18 -11.53 -18.18
CA SER A 75 -36.26 -11.04 -19.55
C SER A 75 -34.89 -10.55 -20.06
N THR A 76 -34.48 -11.05 -21.22
CA THR A 76 -33.27 -10.55 -21.90
C THR A 76 -33.44 -9.11 -22.38
N ARG A 77 -34.70 -8.66 -22.65
CA ARG A 77 -35.02 -7.28 -22.98
C ARG A 77 -34.62 -6.27 -21.90
N ILE A 78 -34.57 -6.69 -20.63
CA ILE A 78 -34.15 -5.87 -19.49
C ILE A 78 -32.71 -6.17 -19.15
N SER A 79 -32.32 -7.46 -19.13
CA SER A 79 -30.98 -7.87 -18.71
C SER A 79 -29.87 -7.30 -19.61
N VAL A 80 -30.08 -7.32 -20.94
CA VAL A 80 -29.07 -6.83 -21.88
C VAL A 80 -28.78 -5.33 -21.67
N PRO A 81 -29.79 -4.41 -21.73
CA PRO A 81 -29.50 -2.99 -21.54
C PRO A 81 -28.98 -2.66 -20.12
N VAL A 82 -29.58 -3.23 -19.08
CA VAL A 82 -29.19 -2.92 -17.71
C VAL A 82 -27.72 -3.32 -17.46
N SER A 83 -27.35 -4.55 -17.83
CA SER A 83 -25.98 -5.03 -17.59
C SER A 83 -24.95 -4.28 -18.44
N SER A 84 -25.25 -4.05 -19.74
CA SER A 84 -24.33 -3.35 -20.63
C SER A 84 -24.15 -1.86 -20.26
N VAL A 85 -25.20 -1.19 -19.81
CA VAL A 85 -25.12 0.21 -19.35
C VAL A 85 -24.31 0.31 -18.05
N ILE A 86 -24.50 -0.62 -17.11
CA ILE A 86 -23.69 -0.67 -15.87
C ILE A 86 -22.21 -0.85 -16.22
N LEU A 87 -21.87 -1.82 -17.08
CA LEU A 87 -20.48 -2.06 -17.47
C LEU A 87 -19.86 -0.88 -18.22
N TYR A 88 -20.63 -0.24 -19.10
CA TYR A 88 -20.17 0.96 -19.80
C TYR A 88 -19.96 2.15 -18.85
N ALA A 89 -20.84 2.35 -17.88
CA ALA A 89 -20.68 3.39 -16.86
C ALA A 89 -19.40 3.16 -16.02
N ILE A 90 -19.13 1.89 -15.66
CA ILE A 90 -17.89 1.52 -14.94
C ILE A 90 -16.65 1.79 -15.81
N SER A 91 -16.71 1.44 -17.11
CA SER A 91 -15.57 1.68 -18.02
C SER A 91 -15.28 3.17 -18.22
N LEU A 92 -16.31 4.02 -18.29
CA LEU A 92 -16.14 5.47 -18.33
C LEU A 92 -15.52 6.01 -17.04
N ALA A 93 -16.03 5.57 -15.88
CA ALA A 93 -15.49 5.96 -14.58
C ALA A 93 -14.01 5.59 -14.46
N GLU A 94 -13.66 4.35 -14.85
CA GLU A 94 -12.29 3.87 -14.86
C GLU A 94 -11.40 4.72 -15.77
N ALA A 95 -11.83 4.93 -17.02
CA ALA A 95 -11.04 5.69 -17.98
C ALA A 95 -10.79 7.15 -17.53
N PHE A 96 -11.78 7.81 -16.94
CA PHE A 96 -11.62 9.14 -16.38
C PHE A 96 -10.72 9.13 -15.14
N VAL A 97 -10.87 8.18 -14.22
CA VAL A 97 -10.03 8.11 -13.03
C VAL A 97 -8.58 7.85 -13.40
N VAL A 98 -8.31 6.95 -14.36
CA VAL A 98 -6.95 6.72 -14.88
C VAL A 98 -6.38 7.99 -15.52
N SER A 99 -7.18 8.77 -16.25
CA SER A 99 -6.71 10.04 -16.83
C SER A 99 -6.36 11.10 -15.79
N PHE A 100 -6.98 11.07 -14.60
CA PHE A 100 -6.73 12.04 -13.53
C PHE A 100 -5.65 11.60 -12.55
N ARG A 101 -5.59 10.29 -12.25
CA ARG A 101 -4.73 9.75 -11.18
C ARG A 101 -3.58 8.91 -11.71
N SER A 102 -3.52 8.64 -13.03
CA SER A 102 -2.58 7.71 -13.66
C SER A 102 -2.60 6.30 -13.06
N ARG A 103 -3.69 5.93 -12.37
CA ARG A 103 -3.89 4.61 -11.78
C ARG A 103 -5.36 4.17 -11.84
N PRO A 104 -5.64 2.84 -11.88
CA PRO A 104 -7.00 2.31 -11.92
C PRO A 104 -7.80 2.57 -10.63
N ILE A 105 -9.14 2.49 -10.72
CA ILE A 105 -9.99 2.44 -9.53
C ILE A 105 -9.73 1.10 -8.81
N MET A 106 -9.23 1.20 -7.58
CA MET A 106 -9.01 0.05 -6.72
C MET A 106 -10.28 -0.29 -5.93
N MET A 107 -10.39 -1.52 -5.45
CA MET A 107 -11.55 -1.90 -4.62
C MET A 107 -11.65 -1.11 -3.31
N GLY A 108 -10.52 -0.64 -2.77
CA GLY A 108 -10.49 0.30 -1.63
C GLY A 108 -11.15 1.65 -1.94
N ASP A 109 -10.97 2.18 -3.15
CA ASP A 109 -11.57 3.46 -3.58
C ASP A 109 -13.11 3.39 -3.58
N VAL A 110 -13.70 2.20 -3.78
CA VAL A 110 -15.16 2.01 -3.74
C VAL A 110 -15.73 2.34 -2.35
N LEU A 111 -14.95 2.09 -1.29
CA LEU A 111 -15.34 2.44 0.08
C LEU A 111 -15.23 3.95 0.33
N ALA A 112 -14.35 4.64 -0.40
CA ALA A 112 -14.11 6.07 -0.31
C ALA A 112 -14.90 6.92 -1.34
N VAL A 113 -15.86 6.34 -2.04
CA VAL A 113 -16.65 7.00 -3.11
C VAL A 113 -17.25 8.35 -2.67
N LYS A 114 -17.70 8.48 -1.43
CA LYS A 114 -18.26 9.76 -0.93
C LYS A 114 -17.20 10.87 -0.93
N THR A 115 -15.97 10.56 -0.52
CA THR A 115 -14.84 11.49 -0.53
C THR A 115 -14.44 11.85 -1.96
N ALA A 116 -14.37 10.85 -2.86
CA ALA A 116 -14.08 11.08 -4.27
C ALA A 116 -15.11 12.02 -4.95
N MET A 117 -16.38 11.93 -4.59
CA MET A 117 -17.42 12.80 -5.13
C MET A 117 -17.28 14.27 -4.72
N THR A 118 -16.61 14.59 -3.62
CA THR A 118 -16.41 16.00 -3.19
C THR A 118 -15.45 16.75 -4.08
N VAL A 119 -14.49 16.05 -4.70
CA VAL A 119 -13.49 16.64 -5.60
C VAL A 119 -13.80 16.41 -7.09
N ALA A 120 -14.84 15.65 -7.40
CA ALA A 120 -15.20 15.29 -8.77
C ALA A 120 -15.49 16.51 -9.67
N GLY A 121 -15.95 17.62 -9.11
CA GLY A 121 -16.29 18.84 -9.88
C GLY A 121 -15.08 19.62 -10.43
N SER A 122 -13.84 19.29 -10.03
CA SER A 122 -12.62 19.99 -10.45
C SER A 122 -11.91 19.35 -11.65
N TYR A 123 -12.43 18.24 -12.19
CA TYR A 123 -11.79 17.47 -13.27
C TYR A 123 -12.46 17.71 -14.62
N ASP A 124 -11.69 17.54 -15.70
CA ASP A 124 -12.19 17.61 -17.09
C ASP A 124 -12.75 16.24 -17.51
N TYR A 125 -14.05 16.20 -17.80
CA TYR A 125 -14.77 15.01 -18.26
C TYR A 125 -15.04 15.02 -19.78
N THR A 126 -14.17 15.64 -20.57
CA THR A 126 -14.31 15.63 -22.03
C THR A 126 -14.15 14.20 -22.58
N PRO A 127 -15.22 13.61 -23.19
CA PRO A 127 -15.16 12.23 -23.65
C PRO A 127 -14.24 12.10 -24.86
N THR A 128 -13.45 11.04 -24.88
CA THR A 128 -12.63 10.69 -26.07
C THR A 128 -13.51 10.22 -27.24
N PHE A 129 -12.96 10.29 -28.45
CA PHE A 129 -13.65 9.78 -29.65
C PHE A 129 -14.06 8.30 -29.50
N MET A 130 -13.22 7.47 -28.88
CA MET A 130 -13.51 6.05 -28.65
C MET A 130 -14.69 5.85 -27.67
N MET A 131 -14.75 6.65 -26.60
CA MET A 131 -15.89 6.64 -25.66
C MET A 131 -17.20 6.93 -26.40
N ILE A 132 -17.21 7.93 -27.29
CA ILE A 132 -18.42 8.28 -28.08
C ILE A 132 -18.83 7.15 -29.01
N ILE A 133 -17.89 6.56 -29.76
CA ILE A 133 -18.18 5.43 -30.66
C ILE A 133 -18.75 4.25 -29.89
N CYS A 134 -18.11 3.87 -28.78
CA CYS A 134 -18.59 2.77 -27.94
C CYS A 134 -19.99 3.04 -27.39
N GLY A 135 -20.29 4.28 -27.01
CA GLY A 135 -21.64 4.70 -26.58
C GLY A 135 -22.69 4.55 -27.69
N VAL A 136 -22.37 4.95 -28.92
CA VAL A 136 -23.26 4.78 -30.07
C VAL A 136 -23.50 3.30 -30.36
N LEU A 137 -22.44 2.48 -30.38
CA LEU A 137 -22.57 1.03 -30.59
C LEU A 137 -23.39 0.36 -29.48
N LEU A 138 -23.24 0.81 -28.23
CA LEU A 138 -24.04 0.36 -27.10
C LEU A 138 -25.54 0.65 -27.29
N ILE A 139 -25.88 1.84 -27.78
CA ILE A 139 -27.26 2.23 -28.07
C ILE A 139 -27.85 1.31 -29.17
N ILE A 140 -27.11 1.05 -30.24
CA ILE A 140 -27.53 0.16 -31.33
C ILE A 140 -27.73 -1.27 -30.80
N TRP A 141 -26.77 -1.80 -30.01
CA TRP A 141 -26.88 -3.14 -29.43
C TRP A 141 -28.11 -3.29 -28.52
N ASN A 142 -28.33 -2.29 -27.68
CA ASN A 142 -29.49 -2.27 -26.80
C ASN A 142 -30.81 -2.11 -27.55
N ALA A 143 -30.85 -1.37 -28.65
CA ALA A 143 -32.00 -1.27 -29.53
C ALA A 143 -32.33 -2.64 -30.14
N LEU A 144 -31.35 -3.41 -30.63
CA LEU A 144 -31.57 -4.77 -31.12
C LEU A 144 -32.22 -5.67 -30.07
N ALA A 145 -31.76 -5.56 -28.78
CA ALA A 145 -32.33 -6.32 -27.67
C ALA A 145 -33.80 -5.96 -27.35
N GLN A 146 -34.31 -4.81 -27.81
CA GLN A 146 -35.72 -4.46 -27.68
C GLN A 146 -36.61 -5.19 -28.68
N PHE A 147 -36.09 -5.55 -29.85
CA PHE A 147 -36.82 -6.24 -30.90
C PHE A 147 -36.69 -7.76 -30.79
N VAL A 148 -35.54 -8.26 -30.35
CA VAL A 148 -35.22 -9.70 -30.29
C VAL A 148 -34.97 -10.09 -28.83
N PHE A 149 -35.97 -10.62 -28.13
CA PHE A 149 -35.87 -10.92 -26.70
C PHE A 149 -36.64 -12.18 -26.28
N VAL A 150 -36.19 -12.77 -25.19
CA VAL A 150 -36.87 -13.85 -24.45
C VAL A 150 -37.42 -13.28 -23.15
N ARG A 151 -38.67 -13.68 -22.83
CA ARG A 151 -39.31 -13.34 -21.55
C ARG A 151 -39.94 -14.58 -20.91
N VAL A 152 -39.57 -14.84 -19.66
CA VAL A 152 -40.10 -15.93 -18.84
C VAL A 152 -41.48 -15.52 -18.29
N LYS A 153 -42.53 -16.25 -18.66
CA LYS A 153 -43.88 -16.00 -18.19
C LYS A 153 -44.24 -16.91 -17.00
N GLY A 154 -44.98 -16.37 -16.04
CA GLY A 154 -45.47 -17.10 -14.86
C GLY A 154 -44.55 -17.05 -13.65
N LYS A 155 -45.13 -16.79 -12.45
CA LYS A 155 -44.38 -16.56 -11.18
C LYS A 155 -43.48 -17.75 -10.81
N LYS A 156 -43.98 -19.01 -10.91
CA LYS A 156 -43.19 -20.21 -10.59
C LYS A 156 -41.97 -20.39 -11.50
N LYS A 157 -42.11 -20.15 -12.82
CA LYS A 157 -41.00 -20.23 -13.77
C LYS A 157 -39.98 -19.13 -13.54
N ARG A 158 -40.43 -17.90 -13.21
CA ARG A 158 -39.53 -16.79 -12.87
C ARG A 158 -38.74 -17.08 -11.59
N ALA A 159 -39.40 -17.59 -10.54
CA ALA A 159 -38.71 -18.01 -9.31
C ALA A 159 -37.67 -19.10 -9.58
N ALA A 160 -37.99 -20.13 -10.41
CA ALA A 160 -37.04 -21.15 -10.79
C ALA A 160 -35.85 -20.59 -11.57
N VAL A 161 -36.08 -19.71 -12.54
CA VAL A 161 -35.02 -19.05 -13.31
C VAL A 161 -34.11 -18.22 -12.37
N PHE A 162 -34.71 -17.45 -11.46
CA PHE A 162 -33.95 -16.70 -10.45
C PHE A 162 -33.08 -17.63 -9.60
N SER A 163 -33.65 -18.69 -9.05
CA SER A 163 -32.90 -19.65 -8.21
C SER A 163 -31.75 -20.32 -8.96
N VAL A 164 -31.97 -20.73 -10.22
CA VAL A 164 -30.93 -21.31 -11.08
C VAL A 164 -29.84 -20.29 -11.41
N SER A 165 -30.22 -19.07 -11.80
CA SER A 165 -29.26 -18.01 -12.12
C SER A 165 -28.44 -17.61 -10.89
N ALA A 166 -29.09 -17.36 -9.76
CA ALA A 166 -28.42 -17.02 -8.51
C ALA A 166 -27.51 -18.15 -8.01
N GLY A 167 -27.97 -19.40 -8.09
CA GLY A 167 -27.19 -20.59 -7.74
C GLY A 167 -25.96 -20.78 -8.64
N ALA A 168 -26.10 -20.55 -9.95
CA ALA A 168 -24.96 -20.63 -10.88
C ALA A 168 -23.92 -19.52 -10.62
N VAL A 169 -24.36 -18.29 -10.36
CA VAL A 169 -23.46 -17.19 -10.00
C VAL A 169 -22.76 -17.46 -8.67
N ALA A 170 -23.49 -17.90 -7.66
CA ALA A 170 -22.89 -18.24 -6.35
C ALA A 170 -21.87 -19.39 -6.47
N ALA A 171 -22.18 -20.44 -7.25
CA ALA A 171 -21.26 -21.54 -7.51
C ALA A 171 -20.00 -21.07 -8.27
N PHE A 172 -20.15 -20.18 -9.25
CA PHE A 172 -19.02 -19.58 -9.96
C PHE A 172 -18.14 -18.77 -9.00
N ILE A 173 -18.73 -17.90 -8.18
CA ILE A 173 -17.98 -17.11 -7.18
C ILE A 173 -17.22 -18.03 -6.21
N ALA A 174 -17.90 -19.05 -5.68
CA ALA A 174 -17.26 -20.02 -4.80
C ALA A 174 -16.10 -20.77 -5.48
N CYS A 175 -16.29 -21.20 -6.73
CA CYS A 175 -15.25 -21.85 -7.53
C CYS A 175 -14.06 -20.90 -7.79
N PHE A 176 -14.34 -19.63 -8.12
CA PHE A 176 -13.32 -18.63 -8.40
C PHE A 176 -12.40 -18.42 -7.20
N TYR A 177 -12.96 -18.13 -6.03
CA TYR A 177 -12.16 -17.83 -4.83
C TYR A 177 -11.49 -19.05 -4.19
N ASN A 178 -12.07 -20.25 -4.29
CA ASN A 178 -11.49 -21.43 -3.66
C ASN A 178 -10.54 -22.22 -4.57
N PHE A 179 -10.68 -22.12 -5.90
CA PHE A 179 -9.95 -22.97 -6.82
C PHE A 179 -9.25 -22.21 -7.96
N MET A 180 -9.94 -21.20 -8.58
CA MET A 180 -9.41 -20.60 -9.80
C MET A 180 -8.28 -19.63 -9.52
N ILE A 181 -8.35 -18.83 -8.45
CA ILE A 181 -7.28 -17.87 -8.10
C ILE A 181 -5.96 -18.61 -7.95
N SER A 182 -5.91 -19.67 -7.14
CA SER A 182 -4.68 -20.45 -6.91
C SER A 182 -4.33 -21.32 -8.11
N GLY A 183 -5.32 -22.04 -8.68
CA GLY A 183 -5.07 -22.99 -9.78
C GLY A 183 -4.64 -22.37 -11.10
N LEU A 184 -4.98 -21.09 -11.35
CA LEU A 184 -4.58 -20.34 -12.53
C LEU A 184 -3.52 -19.28 -12.23
N SER A 185 -3.00 -19.25 -11.00
CA SER A 185 -2.03 -18.25 -10.51
C SER A 185 -2.49 -16.82 -10.84
N LEU A 186 -3.74 -16.51 -10.46
CA LEU A 186 -4.31 -15.19 -10.69
C LEU A 186 -3.91 -14.25 -9.56
N GLU A 187 -3.20 -13.19 -9.92
CA GLU A 187 -2.77 -12.16 -8.99
C GLU A 187 -2.93 -10.77 -9.60
N VAL A 188 -2.99 -9.78 -8.74
CA VAL A 188 -2.90 -8.37 -9.08
C VAL A 188 -1.65 -7.86 -8.40
N ASN A 189 -0.71 -7.38 -9.19
CA ASN A 189 0.45 -6.68 -8.68
C ASN A 189 0.00 -5.29 -8.20
N LEU A 190 -0.07 -5.11 -6.87
CA LEU A 190 -0.49 -3.84 -6.27
C LEU A 190 0.67 -2.81 -6.20
N TRP A 191 1.89 -3.24 -6.52
CA TRP A 191 3.03 -2.38 -6.77
C TRP A 191 2.85 -1.57 -8.06
N ASP A 192 2.48 -2.25 -9.15
CA ASP A 192 2.12 -1.63 -10.41
C ASP A 192 0.69 -2.03 -10.81
N PRO A 193 -0.31 -1.41 -10.18
CA PRO A 193 -1.70 -1.72 -10.47
C PRO A 193 -2.09 -1.33 -11.89
N THR A 194 -1.45 -0.32 -12.48
CA THR A 194 -1.77 0.16 -13.83
C THR A 194 -1.47 -0.91 -14.86
N THR A 195 -0.25 -1.44 -14.89
CA THR A 195 0.11 -2.55 -15.80
C THR A 195 -0.69 -3.81 -15.48
N SER A 196 -0.85 -4.14 -14.20
CA SER A 196 -1.58 -5.34 -13.79
C SER A 196 -3.05 -5.31 -14.21
N TYR A 197 -3.73 -4.15 -14.09
CA TYR A 197 -5.11 -3.98 -14.54
C TYR A 197 -5.23 -3.95 -16.07
N ALA A 198 -4.21 -3.43 -16.78
CA ALA A 198 -4.16 -3.49 -18.24
C ALA A 198 -4.01 -4.93 -18.76
N GLU A 199 -3.15 -5.76 -18.15
CA GLU A 199 -2.91 -7.15 -18.56
C GLU A 199 -4.02 -8.13 -18.12
N ASN A 200 -4.59 -7.90 -16.94
CA ASN A 200 -5.68 -8.74 -16.42
C ASN A 200 -7.06 -8.31 -16.92
N GLY A 201 -7.24 -7.05 -17.26
CA GLY A 201 -8.55 -6.41 -17.44
C GLY A 201 -9.15 -5.97 -16.10
N TYR A 202 -9.89 -4.87 -16.13
CA TYR A 202 -10.40 -4.21 -14.93
C TYR A 202 -11.32 -5.10 -14.07
N ILE A 203 -12.29 -5.78 -14.69
CA ILE A 203 -13.28 -6.59 -13.96
C ILE A 203 -12.62 -7.76 -13.23
N LEU A 204 -11.68 -8.46 -13.89
CA LEU A 204 -10.95 -9.57 -13.28
C LEU A 204 -10.03 -9.07 -12.14
N SER A 205 -9.27 -7.99 -12.37
CA SER A 205 -8.41 -7.40 -11.35
C SER A 205 -9.20 -6.96 -10.13
N SER A 206 -10.35 -6.30 -10.33
CA SER A 206 -11.25 -5.91 -9.26
C SER A 206 -11.77 -7.12 -8.48
N ALA A 207 -12.17 -8.20 -9.17
CA ALA A 207 -12.62 -9.43 -8.53
C ALA A 207 -11.50 -10.08 -7.69
N ILE A 208 -10.26 -10.14 -8.20
CA ILE A 208 -9.11 -10.66 -7.44
C ILE A 208 -8.83 -9.78 -6.21
N SER A 209 -8.90 -8.45 -6.35
CA SER A 209 -8.57 -7.50 -5.29
C SER A 209 -9.53 -7.52 -4.11
N ILE A 210 -10.75 -8.06 -4.26
CA ILE A 210 -11.71 -8.24 -3.16
C ILE A 210 -11.10 -9.05 -2.00
N LYS A 211 -10.19 -9.99 -2.29
CA LYS A 211 -9.51 -10.79 -1.24
C LYS A 211 -8.76 -9.92 -0.23
N TYR A 212 -8.29 -8.74 -0.63
CA TYR A 212 -7.55 -7.81 0.23
C TYR A 212 -8.43 -6.98 1.15
N LEU A 213 -9.76 -6.94 0.90
CA LEU A 213 -10.73 -6.24 1.74
C LEU A 213 -11.24 -7.11 2.90
N VAL A 214 -11.02 -8.42 2.85
CA VAL A 214 -11.62 -9.36 3.80
C VAL A 214 -10.52 -10.07 4.56
N LYS A 215 -10.30 -9.65 5.81
CA LYS A 215 -9.48 -10.39 6.76
C LYS A 215 -10.38 -10.99 7.85
N LYS A 216 -10.14 -12.24 8.17
CA LYS A 216 -10.83 -12.89 9.29
C LYS A 216 -10.25 -12.37 10.61
N ALA A 217 -11.13 -12.09 11.56
CA ALA A 217 -10.70 -11.77 12.92
C ALA A 217 -9.85 -12.94 13.50
N PRO A 218 -8.82 -12.62 14.29
CA PRO A 218 -8.04 -13.63 15.01
C PRO A 218 -8.93 -14.50 15.92
N GLY A 219 -8.44 -15.70 16.25
CA GLY A 219 -9.16 -16.59 17.17
C GLY A 219 -9.37 -15.92 18.54
N GLY A 220 -10.61 -15.90 19.01
CA GLY A 220 -10.94 -15.30 20.31
C GLY A 220 -11.07 -13.76 20.30
N TYR A 221 -10.96 -13.11 19.15
CA TYR A 221 -11.14 -11.66 19.03
C TYR A 221 -12.53 -11.20 19.51
N SER A 222 -12.54 -10.15 20.31
CA SER A 222 -13.75 -9.40 20.68
C SER A 222 -13.36 -8.00 21.18
N GLN A 223 -14.25 -7.05 21.12
CA GLN A 223 -14.05 -5.71 21.69
C GLN A 223 -13.73 -5.79 23.22
N ALA A 224 -14.35 -6.73 23.95
CA ALA A 224 -14.08 -6.95 25.35
C ALA A 224 -12.63 -7.45 25.59
N LYS A 225 -12.09 -8.29 24.68
CA LYS A 225 -10.69 -8.72 24.78
C LYS A 225 -9.73 -7.56 24.51
N ILE A 226 -10.02 -6.68 23.57
CA ILE A 226 -9.21 -5.47 23.33
C ILE A 226 -9.25 -4.56 24.57
N GLN A 227 -10.41 -4.38 25.20
CA GLN A 227 -10.50 -3.59 26.43
C GLN A 227 -9.68 -4.23 27.58
N GLU A 228 -9.72 -5.55 27.72
CA GLU A 228 -8.88 -6.28 28.70
C GLU A 228 -7.38 -6.04 28.46
N ILE A 229 -6.95 -6.09 27.19
CA ILE A 229 -5.56 -5.78 26.81
C ILE A 229 -5.24 -4.31 27.12
N CYS A 230 -6.14 -3.39 26.78
CA CYS A 230 -5.97 -1.97 27.08
C CYS A 230 -5.79 -1.73 28.58
N ASP A 231 -6.68 -2.28 29.41
CA ASP A 231 -6.63 -2.15 30.88
C ASP A 231 -5.31 -2.68 31.47
N LYS A 232 -4.72 -3.72 30.87
CA LYS A 232 -3.43 -4.28 31.27
C LYS A 232 -2.27 -3.30 31.09
N TYR A 233 -2.30 -2.45 30.03
CA TYR A 233 -1.18 -1.56 29.67
C TYR A 233 -1.39 -0.09 30.09
N VAL A 234 -2.61 0.33 30.43
CA VAL A 234 -2.92 1.70 30.85
C VAL A 234 -2.19 2.11 32.12
N ASP A 235 -2.05 1.21 33.11
CA ASP A 235 -1.40 1.55 34.38
C ASP A 235 0.11 1.75 34.19
N SER A 236 0.79 0.89 33.42
CA SER A 236 2.22 1.05 33.11
C SER A 236 2.47 2.27 32.21
N GLU A 237 1.56 2.57 31.28
CA GLU A 237 1.61 3.80 30.46
C GLU A 237 1.52 5.05 31.33
N LYS A 238 0.57 5.11 32.28
CA LYS A 238 0.40 6.25 33.21
C LYS A 238 1.62 6.43 34.12
N GLU A 239 2.18 5.34 34.64
CA GLU A 239 3.40 5.39 35.44
C GLU A 239 4.56 5.97 34.64
N ARG A 240 4.82 5.43 33.45
CA ARG A 240 5.88 5.92 32.55
C ARG A 240 5.68 7.38 32.16
N ASN A 241 4.47 7.76 31.76
CA ASN A 241 4.15 9.14 31.38
C ASN A 241 4.32 10.10 32.56
N GLY A 242 3.98 9.66 33.77
CA GLY A 242 4.18 10.41 35.03
C GLY A 242 5.67 10.62 35.32
N GLU A 243 6.51 9.59 35.17
CA GLU A 243 7.97 9.69 35.31
C GLU A 243 8.56 10.63 34.27
N THR A 244 8.18 10.46 32.99
CA THR A 244 8.62 11.33 31.88
C THR A 244 8.25 12.80 32.15
N ALA A 245 7.02 13.08 32.57
CA ALA A 245 6.59 14.44 32.90
C ALA A 245 7.39 15.03 34.06
N ALA A 246 7.73 14.24 35.07
CA ALA A 246 8.53 14.69 36.21
C ALA A 246 9.96 15.05 35.81
N VAL A 247 10.62 14.23 34.97
CA VAL A 247 11.99 14.47 34.50
C VAL A 247 12.04 15.69 33.57
N VAL A 248 11.05 15.88 32.72
CA VAL A 248 10.92 17.09 31.87
C VAL A 248 10.70 18.33 32.73
N ALA A 249 9.82 18.26 33.74
CA ALA A 249 9.52 19.38 34.61
C ALA A 249 10.71 19.80 35.50
N SER A 250 11.61 18.86 35.87
CA SER A 250 12.85 19.16 36.61
C SER A 250 13.93 19.78 35.71
N GLY A 251 13.80 19.71 34.38
CA GLY A 251 14.81 20.14 33.41
C GLY A 251 15.92 19.12 33.17
N ASP A 252 15.77 17.89 33.67
CA ASP A 252 16.74 16.81 33.48
C ASP A 252 16.55 16.09 32.13
N ALA A 253 15.46 16.36 31.41
CA ALA A 253 15.19 15.85 30.08
C ALA A 253 14.68 16.95 29.13
N VAL A 254 15.05 16.86 27.88
CA VAL A 254 14.69 17.80 26.83
C VAL A 254 13.60 17.20 25.94
N GLN A 255 12.55 17.97 25.66
CA GLN A 255 11.62 17.68 24.57
C GLN A 255 12.03 18.46 23.34
N PRO A 256 12.20 17.84 22.18
CA PRO A 256 12.58 18.58 20.97
C PRO A 256 11.48 19.55 20.54
N THR A 257 11.87 20.78 20.15
CA THR A 257 10.97 21.73 19.50
C THR A 257 10.70 21.28 18.05
N ASN A 258 11.73 20.74 17.39
CA ASN A 258 11.63 20.19 16.06
C ASN A 258 11.90 18.68 16.12
N MET A 259 10.93 17.87 15.68
CA MET A 259 11.07 16.45 15.48
C MET A 259 10.99 16.17 13.98
N ILE A 260 12.08 15.78 13.36
CA ILE A 260 12.23 15.58 11.93
C ILE A 260 12.46 14.09 11.70
N CYS A 261 11.49 13.40 11.09
CA CYS A 261 11.59 12.00 10.71
C CYS A 261 11.73 11.91 9.19
N ILE A 262 12.84 11.38 8.71
CA ILE A 262 13.18 11.21 7.31
C ILE A 262 13.19 9.74 6.97
N MET A 263 12.26 9.30 6.15
CA MET A 263 12.33 8.00 5.49
C MET A 263 13.03 8.22 4.15
N ASN A 264 14.29 7.80 4.08
CA ASN A 264 15.12 8.02 2.91
C ASN A 264 14.94 6.87 1.92
N GLU A 265 14.48 7.20 0.73
CA GLU A 265 14.19 6.26 -0.36
C GLU A 265 15.38 5.35 -0.64
N SER A 266 15.17 4.04 -0.56
CA SER A 266 16.14 2.97 -0.83
C SER A 266 17.48 3.10 -0.05
N LEU A 267 17.55 3.85 1.04
CA LEU A 267 18.78 3.99 1.83
C LEU A 267 19.12 2.66 2.52
N SER A 268 20.22 2.05 2.13
CA SER A 268 20.73 0.84 2.75
C SER A 268 22.25 0.86 2.84
N ASP A 269 22.76 0.27 3.90
CA ASP A 269 24.17 -0.12 4.00
C ASP A 269 24.29 -1.57 3.51
N LEU A 270 24.68 -1.75 2.24
CA LEU A 270 24.78 -3.06 1.60
C LEU A 270 25.83 -4.00 2.23
N ALA A 271 26.67 -3.49 3.14
CA ALA A 271 27.60 -4.34 3.90
C ALA A 271 26.88 -5.37 4.79
N VAL A 272 25.55 -5.22 5.01
CA VAL A 272 24.74 -6.23 5.70
C VAL A 272 24.51 -7.48 4.85
N ASP A 273 24.62 -7.38 3.53
CA ASP A 273 24.32 -8.46 2.59
C ASP A 273 25.52 -9.38 2.34
N GLY A 274 26.73 -8.98 2.73
CA GLY A 274 27.92 -9.81 2.61
C GLY A 274 29.19 -9.05 2.31
N ASP A 275 30.20 -9.77 1.82
CA ASP A 275 31.54 -9.24 1.63
C ASP A 275 31.70 -8.64 0.23
N PHE A 276 31.95 -7.35 0.14
CA PHE A 276 32.41 -6.66 -1.06
C PHE A 276 33.32 -5.48 -0.69
N THR A 277 33.99 -4.91 -1.67
CA THR A 277 34.85 -3.75 -1.47
C THR A 277 34.56 -2.67 -2.49
N THR A 278 34.69 -1.42 -2.06
CA THR A 278 34.51 -0.22 -2.90
C THR A 278 35.78 0.62 -2.94
N ASN A 279 35.88 1.52 -3.92
CA ASN A 279 37.02 2.44 -4.05
C ASN A 279 37.10 3.45 -2.89
N ILE A 280 35.95 3.87 -2.32
CA ILE A 280 35.82 4.75 -1.15
C ILE A 280 34.61 4.29 -0.32
N ASP A 281 34.55 4.70 0.95
CA ASP A 281 33.38 4.51 1.78
C ASP A 281 32.18 5.29 1.18
N TYR A 282 31.04 4.63 1.08
CA TYR A 282 29.83 5.19 0.50
C TYR A 282 28.85 5.79 1.53
N LEU A 283 29.10 5.57 2.84
CA LEU A 283 28.32 6.13 3.96
C LEU A 283 29.25 6.70 5.06
N PRO A 284 30.29 7.49 4.71
CA PRO A 284 31.33 7.88 5.66
C PRO A 284 30.80 8.70 6.83
N PHE A 285 29.79 9.55 6.63
CA PHE A 285 29.21 10.34 7.70
C PHE A 285 28.36 9.49 8.65
N LEU A 286 27.46 8.67 8.11
CA LEU A 286 26.59 7.79 8.90
C LEU A 286 27.42 6.80 9.72
N HIS A 287 28.51 6.25 9.17
CA HIS A 287 29.43 5.37 9.90
C HIS A 287 30.15 6.10 11.03
N SER A 288 30.49 7.38 10.85
CA SER A 288 31.24 8.18 11.82
C SER A 288 30.42 8.70 13.00
N LEU A 289 29.09 8.74 12.88
CA LEU A 289 28.20 9.27 13.92
C LEU A 289 28.27 8.44 15.20
N THR A 290 28.60 9.10 16.31
CA THR A 290 28.76 8.47 17.64
C THR A 290 28.22 9.30 18.78
N GLU A 291 28.23 10.65 18.70
CA GLU A 291 27.79 11.54 19.78
C GLU A 291 26.32 11.89 19.62
N ASN A 292 25.58 11.89 20.73
CA ASN A 292 24.13 12.19 20.75
C ASN A 292 23.34 11.34 19.76
N THR A 293 23.78 10.11 19.52
CA THR A 293 23.31 9.25 18.43
C THR A 293 22.86 7.90 18.94
N VAL A 294 21.63 7.55 18.62
CA VAL A 294 21.13 6.17 18.67
C VAL A 294 21.10 5.63 17.25
N LYS A 295 21.67 4.47 17.02
CA LYS A 295 21.67 3.83 15.69
C LYS A 295 21.45 2.33 15.78
N GLY A 296 21.10 1.73 14.65
CA GLY A 296 20.91 0.30 14.50
C GLY A 296 20.46 -0.08 13.11
N LYS A 297 19.97 -1.30 12.98
CA LYS A 297 19.43 -1.85 11.74
C LYS A 297 17.91 -2.03 11.89
N LEU A 298 17.15 -1.46 10.97
CA LEU A 298 15.70 -1.54 10.94
C LEU A 298 15.26 -2.64 9.98
N CYS A 299 14.52 -3.62 10.50
CA CYS A 299 13.97 -4.70 9.70
C CYS A 299 12.64 -4.23 9.08
N MET A 300 12.66 -3.99 7.77
CA MET A 300 11.55 -3.41 7.01
C MET A 300 10.64 -4.50 6.44
N PRO A 301 9.35 -4.23 6.23
CA PRO A 301 8.39 -5.23 5.75
C PRO A 301 8.57 -5.61 4.27
N VAL A 302 9.38 -4.86 3.52
CA VAL A 302 9.48 -4.94 2.06
C VAL A 302 10.92 -4.85 1.58
N PHE A 303 11.16 -5.35 0.36
CA PHE A 303 12.44 -5.32 -0.34
C PHE A 303 12.26 -4.71 -1.73
N GLY A 304 13.14 -3.82 -2.13
CA GLY A 304 13.25 -3.25 -3.47
C GLY A 304 12.10 -2.34 -3.89
N ALA A 305 11.05 -2.21 -3.07
CA ALA A 305 9.85 -1.48 -3.45
C ALA A 305 8.79 -1.44 -2.33
N MET A 306 7.67 -0.74 -2.57
CA MET A 306 6.48 -0.66 -1.69
C MET A 306 6.67 0.22 -0.45
N THR A 307 7.34 1.34 -0.62
CA THR A 307 7.61 2.41 0.36
C THR A 307 6.44 2.69 1.31
N SER A 308 5.19 2.73 0.79
CA SER A 308 4.01 3.01 1.62
C SER A 308 3.70 1.96 2.69
N ASN A 309 4.19 0.72 2.56
CA ASN A 309 4.07 -0.30 3.59
C ASN A 309 5.08 -0.04 4.72
N SER A 310 6.26 0.48 4.39
CA SER A 310 7.26 0.94 5.35
C SER A 310 6.78 2.17 6.13
N GLU A 311 6.18 3.15 5.43
CA GLU A 311 5.52 4.28 6.07
C GLU A 311 4.42 3.83 7.06
N PHE A 312 3.62 2.85 6.66
CA PHE A 312 2.53 2.31 7.47
C PHE A 312 3.07 1.67 8.76
N GLU A 313 4.07 0.79 8.67
CA GLU A 313 4.65 0.16 9.86
C GLU A 313 5.27 1.18 10.79
N PHE A 314 6.00 2.19 10.27
CA PHE A 314 6.59 3.23 11.08
C PHE A 314 5.54 4.13 11.76
N LEU A 315 4.59 4.68 10.99
CA LEU A 315 3.65 5.67 11.50
C LEU A 315 2.55 5.08 12.38
N ILE A 316 2.14 3.83 12.13
CA ILE A 316 0.98 3.18 12.79
C ILE A 316 1.41 2.12 13.79
N GLY A 317 2.52 1.42 13.55
CA GLY A 317 3.00 0.33 14.41
C GLY A 317 2.36 -1.03 14.14
N ASP A 318 1.54 -1.15 13.09
CA ASP A 318 0.85 -2.38 12.72
C ASP A 318 1.65 -3.13 11.67
N SER A 319 1.99 -4.41 11.90
CA SER A 319 2.80 -5.19 10.96
C SER A 319 2.06 -5.58 9.69
N MET A 320 2.72 -5.37 8.55
CA MET A 320 2.25 -5.83 7.23
C MET A 320 2.14 -7.35 7.12
N TYR A 321 2.87 -8.10 7.94
CA TYR A 321 2.71 -9.56 8.00
C TYR A 321 1.30 -9.98 8.41
N LEU A 322 0.68 -9.22 9.31
CA LEU A 322 -0.69 -9.47 9.77
C LEU A 322 -1.76 -9.00 8.80
N MET A 323 -1.38 -8.33 7.72
CA MET A 323 -2.27 -7.92 6.64
C MET A 323 -2.40 -9.01 5.56
N PRO A 324 -3.45 -9.01 4.73
CA PRO A 324 -3.54 -9.91 3.59
C PRO A 324 -2.32 -9.81 2.66
N ARG A 325 -1.74 -10.94 2.31
CA ARG A 325 -0.52 -11.02 1.50
C ARG A 325 -0.65 -10.22 0.19
N GLY A 326 0.38 -9.43 -0.12
CA GLY A 326 0.46 -8.61 -1.33
C GLY A 326 -0.45 -7.39 -1.29
N SER A 327 -0.98 -7.01 -0.13
CA SER A 327 -1.72 -5.77 0.01
C SER A 327 -0.79 -4.57 0.17
N VAL A 328 -1.29 -3.41 -0.23
CA VAL A 328 -0.67 -2.10 0.01
C VAL A 328 -1.51 -1.39 1.06
N ALA A 329 -0.92 -1.08 2.22
CA ALA A 329 -1.64 -0.54 3.37
C ALA A 329 -2.40 0.74 3.03
N TYR A 330 -1.78 1.65 2.30
CA TYR A 330 -2.36 2.94 1.91
C TYR A 330 -3.53 2.83 0.91
N GLN A 331 -3.72 1.67 0.30
CA GLN A 331 -4.87 1.43 -0.57
C GLN A 331 -6.09 0.89 0.20
N PHE A 332 -5.88 0.28 1.40
CA PHE A 332 -6.92 -0.53 2.02
C PHE A 332 -7.13 -0.28 3.52
N TYR A 333 -6.09 0.14 4.28
CA TYR A 333 -6.15 0.05 5.75
C TYR A 333 -6.02 1.38 6.49
N VAL A 334 -5.63 2.46 5.83
CA VAL A 334 -5.54 3.78 6.45
C VAL A 334 -6.90 4.47 6.40
N ASN A 335 -7.75 4.16 7.37
CA ASN A 335 -9.10 4.71 7.47
C ASN A 335 -9.11 6.13 8.04
N PRO A 336 -10.17 6.95 7.76
CA PRO A 336 -10.28 8.29 8.34
C PRO A 336 -10.24 8.27 9.86
N GLY A 337 -9.31 9.05 10.43
CA GLY A 337 -9.15 9.18 11.88
C GLY A 337 -8.38 8.03 12.54
N VAL A 338 -7.66 7.21 11.76
CA VAL A 338 -6.76 6.20 12.30
C VAL A 338 -5.77 6.84 13.27
N ARG A 339 -5.61 6.25 14.44
CA ARG A 339 -4.64 6.69 15.44
C ARG A 339 -3.23 6.27 14.99
N SER A 340 -2.23 7.10 15.24
CA SER A 340 -0.87 6.88 14.76
C SER A 340 0.10 7.76 15.55
N MET A 341 1.40 7.63 15.28
CA MET A 341 2.40 8.58 15.79
C MET A 341 1.99 10.04 15.53
N VAL A 342 1.43 10.32 14.34
CA VAL A 342 0.97 11.66 13.94
C VAL A 342 -0.06 12.23 14.92
N SER A 343 -1.06 11.44 15.26
CA SER A 343 -2.08 11.85 16.24
C SER A 343 -1.50 11.99 17.64
N THR A 344 -0.57 11.11 18.03
CA THR A 344 0.07 11.13 19.35
C THR A 344 0.91 12.39 19.57
N VAL A 345 1.71 12.83 18.58
CA VAL A 345 2.48 14.08 18.67
C VAL A 345 1.58 15.31 18.60
N ARG A 346 0.54 15.28 17.76
CA ARG A 346 -0.45 16.38 17.66
C ARG A 346 -1.17 16.60 19.00
N ASP A 347 -1.57 15.53 19.67
CA ASP A 347 -2.26 15.61 20.97
C ASP A 347 -1.34 16.19 22.08
N GLN A 348 -0.01 16.27 21.81
CA GLN A 348 1.00 16.89 22.68
C GLN A 348 1.48 18.27 22.19
N GLY A 349 0.73 18.87 21.27
CA GLY A 349 0.92 20.26 20.81
C GLY A 349 1.89 20.43 19.64
N TYR A 350 2.33 19.34 18.98
CA TYR A 350 3.09 19.43 17.74
C TYR A 350 2.17 19.70 16.55
N THR A 351 2.63 20.51 15.61
CA THR A 351 2.01 20.65 14.29
C THR A 351 2.62 19.58 13.36
N PRO A 352 1.86 18.56 12.95
CA PRO A 352 2.40 17.52 12.06
C PRO A 352 2.31 17.97 10.59
N VAL A 353 3.45 17.92 9.89
CA VAL A 353 3.60 18.26 8.47
C VAL A 353 4.26 17.10 7.75
N ALA A 354 3.73 16.71 6.60
CA ALA A 354 4.35 15.75 5.71
C ALA A 354 5.04 16.46 4.53
N MET A 355 6.15 15.88 4.06
CA MET A 355 6.89 16.36 2.88
C MET A 355 7.26 15.18 1.98
N HIS A 356 7.14 15.39 0.66
CA HIS A 356 7.55 14.40 -0.33
C HIS A 356 7.79 15.06 -1.69
N PRO A 357 9.04 15.09 -2.21
CA PRO A 357 9.37 15.73 -3.49
C PRO A 357 8.89 14.92 -4.70
N TYR A 358 7.62 14.48 -4.68
CA TYR A 358 6.95 13.74 -5.73
C TYR A 358 5.43 14.01 -5.72
N PRO A 359 4.67 13.66 -6.78
CA PRO A 359 3.22 13.87 -6.79
C PRO A 359 2.48 13.20 -5.62
N ALA A 360 1.66 13.98 -4.94
CA ALA A 360 0.94 13.57 -3.71
C ALA A 360 -0.02 12.40 -3.90
N GLU A 361 -0.46 12.16 -5.13
CA GLU A 361 -1.39 11.07 -5.48
C GLU A 361 -0.70 9.70 -5.47
N ASN A 362 0.63 9.69 -5.57
CA ASN A 362 1.40 8.46 -5.51
C ASN A 362 1.17 7.74 -4.17
N TRP A 363 0.98 6.42 -4.20
CA TRP A 363 0.58 5.60 -3.05
C TRP A 363 -0.69 6.06 -2.32
N ASN A 364 -1.49 6.99 -2.87
CA ASN A 364 -2.67 7.56 -2.19
C ASN A 364 -2.31 8.43 -0.95
N ARG A 365 -1.07 8.96 -0.88
CA ARG A 365 -0.54 9.68 0.29
C ARG A 365 -1.41 10.83 0.72
N ARG A 366 -1.93 11.66 -0.20
CA ARG A 366 -2.80 12.79 0.14
C ARG A 366 -3.99 12.38 1.01
N ILE A 367 -4.64 11.25 0.68
CA ILE A 367 -5.78 10.74 1.45
C ILE A 367 -5.29 10.13 2.76
N CYS A 368 -4.23 9.32 2.73
CA CYS A 368 -3.71 8.64 3.90
C CYS A 368 -3.18 9.60 4.95
N TYR A 369 -2.41 10.60 4.56
CA TYR A 369 -1.89 11.61 5.47
C TYR A 369 -3.01 12.46 6.09
N ASN A 370 -4.01 12.86 5.30
CA ASN A 370 -5.21 13.49 5.85
C ASN A 370 -5.94 12.59 6.86
N ASN A 371 -6.06 11.29 6.57
CA ASN A 371 -6.70 10.33 7.47
C ASN A 371 -5.95 10.14 8.80
N MET A 372 -4.60 10.21 8.78
CA MET A 372 -3.75 10.17 9.97
C MET A 372 -3.74 11.49 10.75
N GLY A 373 -4.15 12.59 10.11
CA GLY A 373 -4.28 13.90 10.74
C GLY A 373 -3.07 14.81 10.60
N PHE A 374 -2.26 14.67 9.55
CA PHE A 374 -1.30 15.70 9.18
C PHE A 374 -2.02 17.00 8.89
N SER A 375 -1.45 18.10 9.35
CA SER A 375 -2.01 19.46 9.17
C SER A 375 -1.75 20.01 7.78
N ASP A 376 -0.62 19.60 7.18
CA ASP A 376 -0.21 20.01 5.82
C ASP A 376 0.57 18.88 5.14
N PHE A 377 0.58 18.90 3.79
CA PHE A 377 1.36 17.99 2.96
C PHE A 377 1.98 18.74 1.77
N MET A 378 3.28 18.94 1.85
CA MET A 378 4.10 19.58 0.83
C MET A 378 4.56 18.53 -0.18
N ASP A 379 3.97 18.54 -1.36
CA ASP A 379 4.31 17.67 -2.48
C ASP A 379 5.32 18.35 -3.45
N ILE A 380 5.58 17.72 -4.61
CA ILE A 380 6.53 18.23 -5.62
C ILE A 380 6.34 19.72 -5.97
N SER A 381 5.14 20.27 -5.83
CA SER A 381 4.88 21.68 -6.12
C SER A 381 5.60 22.67 -5.19
N ALA A 382 6.03 22.20 -4.01
CA ALA A 382 6.84 22.99 -3.07
C ALA A 382 8.33 23.00 -3.43
N TYR A 383 8.75 22.24 -4.44
CA TYR A 383 10.16 22.04 -4.82
C TYR A 383 10.53 22.70 -6.15
N GLU A 384 9.79 23.69 -6.58
CA GLU A 384 10.10 24.43 -7.81
C GLU A 384 11.53 25.02 -7.78
N SER A 385 12.27 24.87 -8.89
CA SER A 385 13.64 25.36 -9.04
C SER A 385 14.68 24.76 -8.08
N ARG A 386 14.47 23.52 -7.64
CA ARG A 386 15.44 22.76 -6.82
C ARG A 386 16.34 21.90 -7.70
N ASP A 387 17.52 21.59 -7.16
CA ASP A 387 18.49 20.73 -7.86
C ASP A 387 18.01 19.30 -7.91
N GLU A 388 18.12 18.70 -9.07
CA GLU A 388 17.80 17.29 -9.33
C GLU A 388 19.08 16.48 -9.56
N LEU A 389 19.08 15.25 -9.03
CA LEU A 389 19.98 14.19 -9.46
C LEU A 389 19.18 13.17 -10.24
N ARG A 390 19.67 12.81 -11.42
CA ARG A 390 18.90 12.01 -12.39
C ARG A 390 17.57 12.71 -12.73
N ASN A 391 16.44 12.13 -12.34
CA ASN A 391 15.08 12.64 -12.58
C ASN A 391 14.36 13.00 -11.28
N TYR A 392 15.07 13.09 -10.16
CA TYR A 392 14.48 13.30 -8.83
C TYR A 392 15.13 14.47 -8.12
N ILE A 393 14.38 15.17 -7.30
CA ILE A 393 14.93 16.18 -6.39
C ILE A 393 16.01 15.52 -5.53
N SER A 394 17.19 16.16 -5.44
CA SER A 394 18.28 15.65 -4.61
C SER A 394 17.93 15.73 -3.12
N ASP A 395 18.44 14.79 -2.32
CA ASP A 395 18.21 14.78 -0.87
C ASP A 395 18.74 16.06 -0.22
N LEU A 396 19.86 16.60 -0.68
CA LEU A 396 20.36 17.89 -0.21
C LEU A 396 19.38 19.04 -0.49
N SER A 397 18.72 19.05 -1.65
CA SER A 397 17.70 20.06 -1.96
C SER A 397 16.44 19.88 -1.14
N ASP A 398 16.03 18.65 -0.91
CA ASP A 398 14.89 18.30 -0.04
C ASP A 398 15.16 18.74 1.40
N PHE A 399 16.35 18.44 1.94
CA PHE A 399 16.73 18.86 3.30
C PHE A 399 16.83 20.38 3.45
N LYS A 400 17.20 21.11 2.41
CA LYS A 400 17.13 22.58 2.41
C LYS A 400 15.68 23.07 2.51
N VAL A 401 14.72 22.41 1.87
CA VAL A 401 13.30 22.76 2.02
C VAL A 401 12.82 22.53 3.46
N ILE A 402 13.29 21.47 4.12
CA ILE A 402 13.01 21.22 5.55
C ILE A 402 13.51 22.42 6.40
N THR A 403 14.77 22.85 6.22
CA THR A 403 15.32 23.96 7.00
C THR A 403 14.61 25.26 6.73
N GLU A 404 14.33 25.58 5.47
CA GLU A 404 13.56 26.78 5.07
C GLU A 404 12.14 26.78 5.67
N TYR A 405 11.48 25.63 5.74
CA TYR A 405 10.17 25.52 6.38
C TYR A 405 10.24 25.82 7.87
N ILE A 406 11.25 25.30 8.56
CA ILE A 406 11.46 25.53 9.99
C ILE A 406 11.81 27.00 10.28
N GLU A 407 12.64 27.63 9.44
CA GLU A 407 12.98 29.06 9.55
C GLU A 407 11.75 29.98 9.39
N GLN A 408 10.72 29.55 8.65
CA GLN A 408 9.50 30.32 8.42
C GLN A 408 8.48 30.20 9.57
N LYS A 409 8.77 29.43 10.64
CA LYS A 409 7.87 29.37 11.80
C LYS A 409 7.64 30.77 12.38
N ALA A 410 6.37 31.10 12.64
CA ALA A 410 5.99 32.38 13.20
C ALA A 410 6.57 32.60 14.61
N ASN A 411 6.66 31.52 15.40
CA ASN A 411 7.33 31.50 16.68
C ASN A 411 8.34 30.33 16.69
N PRO A 412 9.64 30.59 16.95
CA PRO A 412 10.66 29.53 17.00
C PRO A 412 10.34 28.39 17.98
N ASP A 413 9.59 28.68 19.04
CA ASP A 413 9.21 27.70 20.07
C ASP A 413 7.99 26.85 19.69
N ASP A 414 7.34 27.11 18.55
CA ASP A 414 6.25 26.27 18.06
C ASP A 414 6.76 24.86 17.76
N LYS A 415 6.11 23.88 18.40
CA LYS A 415 6.48 22.47 18.24
C LYS A 415 6.11 21.95 16.86
N LEU A 416 7.06 21.37 16.15
CA LEU A 416 6.90 20.85 14.80
C LEU A 416 7.27 19.35 14.76
N PHE A 417 6.37 18.53 14.24
CA PHE A 417 6.66 17.18 13.78
C PHE A 417 6.66 17.17 12.26
N LEU A 418 7.79 16.87 11.66
CA LEU A 418 7.95 16.81 10.21
C LEU A 418 8.27 15.37 9.80
N PHE A 419 7.46 14.80 8.91
CA PHE A 419 7.72 13.51 8.29
C PHE A 419 8.04 13.71 6.81
N ASN A 420 9.26 13.40 6.43
CA ASN A 420 9.75 13.53 5.05
C ASN A 420 10.01 12.17 4.43
N VAL A 421 9.58 11.96 3.19
CA VAL A 421 9.89 10.79 2.37
C VAL A 421 10.65 11.26 1.15
N THR A 422 11.92 10.90 1.01
CA THR A 422 12.76 11.37 -0.10
C THR A 422 12.50 10.62 -1.41
N MET A 423 13.19 10.99 -2.50
CA MET A 423 13.04 10.34 -3.81
C MET A 423 14.37 10.11 -4.54
N GLN A 424 15.48 10.71 -4.10
CA GLN A 424 16.74 10.73 -4.85
C GLN A 424 17.20 9.33 -5.30
N ASN A 425 17.15 8.35 -4.41
CA ASN A 425 17.68 7.01 -4.66
C ASN A 425 16.68 6.05 -5.30
N HIS A 426 15.48 6.53 -5.69
CA HIS A 426 14.46 5.68 -6.33
C HIS A 426 15.02 4.94 -7.54
N GLY A 427 14.60 3.70 -7.77
CA GLY A 427 15.07 2.77 -8.79
C GLY A 427 15.21 3.33 -10.20
N GLY A 428 15.77 2.53 -11.09
CA GLY A 428 16.13 2.91 -12.46
C GLY A 428 17.62 3.21 -12.59
N TYR A 429 18.47 2.33 -12.05
CA TYR A 429 19.93 2.49 -12.04
C TYR A 429 20.63 2.08 -13.34
N THR A 430 19.87 1.68 -14.36
CA THR A 430 20.39 1.06 -15.60
C THR A 430 20.97 2.02 -16.63
N ILE A 431 20.70 3.32 -16.53
CA ILE A 431 21.11 4.32 -17.52
C ILE A 431 21.97 5.43 -16.92
N PRO A 432 23.05 5.86 -17.61
CA PRO A 432 23.82 7.02 -17.19
C PRO A 432 23.03 8.31 -17.38
N TYR A 433 23.22 9.27 -16.46
CA TYR A 433 22.58 10.59 -16.49
C TYR A 433 23.62 11.70 -16.61
N ALA A 434 23.32 12.73 -17.39
CA ALA A 434 24.24 13.85 -17.61
C ALA A 434 24.41 14.78 -16.38
N ASN A 435 23.50 14.71 -15.43
CA ASN A 435 23.49 15.50 -14.20
C ASN A 435 23.85 14.66 -12.95
N PHE A 436 24.48 13.52 -13.14
CA PHE A 436 24.95 12.65 -12.06
C PHE A 436 26.27 11.98 -12.44
N ASP A 437 27.31 12.28 -11.67
CA ASP A 437 28.62 11.68 -11.81
C ASP A 437 28.78 10.52 -10.80
N GLN A 438 29.05 9.34 -11.30
CA GLN A 438 29.32 8.18 -10.47
C GLN A 438 30.68 8.32 -9.79
N GLU A 439 30.72 8.21 -8.45
CA GLU A 439 31.92 8.39 -7.63
C GLU A 439 32.34 7.12 -6.89
N VAL A 440 31.39 6.22 -6.66
CA VAL A 440 31.62 4.93 -5.99
C VAL A 440 31.47 3.81 -6.98
N TRP A 441 32.36 2.84 -6.91
CA TRP A 441 32.30 1.61 -7.69
C TRP A 441 32.90 0.45 -6.90
N LEU A 442 32.43 -0.74 -7.20
CA LEU A 442 32.93 -1.99 -6.67
C LEU A 442 34.37 -2.24 -7.12
N THR A 443 35.16 -2.86 -6.26
CA THR A 443 36.57 -3.21 -6.54
C THR A 443 36.81 -4.71 -6.36
N GLY A 444 38.05 -5.18 -6.65
CA GLY A 444 38.38 -6.58 -6.53
C GLY A 444 37.66 -7.48 -7.52
N ASP A 445 37.15 -8.60 -7.04
CA ASP A 445 36.50 -9.60 -7.92
C ASP A 445 35.19 -9.11 -8.53
N MET A 446 34.54 -8.10 -7.93
CA MET A 446 33.28 -7.52 -8.41
C MET A 446 33.47 -6.31 -9.33
N GLU A 447 34.70 -5.85 -9.58
CA GLU A 447 34.97 -4.66 -10.39
C GLU A 447 34.32 -4.74 -11.79
N GLY A 448 33.44 -3.78 -12.10
CA GLY A 448 32.75 -3.64 -13.38
C GLY A 448 31.70 -4.71 -13.71
N LYS A 449 31.34 -5.57 -12.75
CA LYS A 449 30.30 -6.60 -12.96
C LYS A 449 28.88 -6.08 -12.76
N TYR A 450 28.68 -5.19 -11.79
CA TYR A 450 27.36 -4.76 -11.31
C TYR A 450 27.19 -3.25 -11.45
N PRO A 451 26.86 -2.75 -12.65
CA PRO A 451 26.74 -1.31 -12.88
C PRO A 451 25.55 -0.67 -12.15
N GLU A 452 24.48 -1.42 -11.84
CA GLU A 452 23.37 -0.89 -11.03
C GLU A 452 23.80 -0.69 -9.57
N ALA A 453 24.56 -1.64 -9.01
CA ALA A 453 25.13 -1.51 -7.67
C ALA A 453 26.09 -0.31 -7.59
N ASP A 454 26.99 -0.13 -8.58
CA ASP A 454 27.90 1.03 -8.64
C ASP A 454 27.14 2.36 -8.68
N MET A 455 26.10 2.44 -9.50
CA MET A 455 25.23 3.62 -9.59
C MET A 455 24.53 3.90 -8.26
N TYR A 456 23.94 2.87 -7.65
CA TYR A 456 23.24 2.96 -6.38
C TYR A 456 24.17 3.43 -5.25
N LEU A 457 25.35 2.83 -5.09
CA LEU A 457 26.32 3.21 -4.06
C LEU A 457 26.76 4.67 -4.20
N SER A 458 26.87 5.17 -5.44
CA SER A 458 27.16 6.58 -5.68
C SER A 458 26.00 7.50 -5.28
N LEU A 459 24.74 7.07 -5.45
CA LEU A 459 23.55 7.83 -5.01
C LEU A 459 23.44 7.87 -3.48
N VAL A 460 23.66 6.74 -2.82
CA VAL A 460 23.66 6.64 -1.35
C VAL A 460 24.71 7.54 -0.75
N LYS A 461 25.88 7.65 -1.38
CA LYS A 461 26.91 8.62 -0.97
C LYS A 461 26.41 10.06 -1.02
N LYS A 462 25.60 10.42 -2.02
CA LYS A 462 24.98 11.77 -2.08
C LYS A 462 23.94 11.97 -0.99
N SER A 463 23.22 10.94 -0.59
CA SER A 463 22.31 10.99 0.57
C SER A 463 23.07 11.21 1.88
N ASP A 464 24.18 10.53 2.05
CA ASP A 464 25.06 10.68 3.22
C ASP A 464 25.65 12.10 3.33
N GLU A 465 26.11 12.68 2.21
CA GLU A 465 26.56 14.08 2.11
C GLU A 465 25.43 15.07 2.45
N GLY A 466 24.20 14.81 1.97
CA GLY A 466 23.02 15.59 2.29
C GLY A 466 22.68 15.51 3.78
N PHE A 467 22.77 14.33 4.36
CA PHE A 467 22.52 14.12 5.79
C PHE A 467 23.59 14.80 6.66
N GLU A 468 24.86 14.73 6.29
CA GLU A 468 25.93 15.49 6.94
C GLU A 468 25.63 16.99 6.95
N TRP A 469 25.18 17.52 5.82
CA TRP A 469 24.81 18.92 5.71
C TRP A 469 23.66 19.27 6.69
N LEU A 470 22.63 18.44 6.76
CA LEU A 470 21.46 18.66 7.62
C LEU A 470 21.83 18.62 9.11
N VAL A 471 22.61 17.65 9.52
CA VAL A 471 23.12 17.53 10.91
C VAL A 471 24.02 18.72 11.26
N ASN A 472 24.91 19.12 10.36
CA ASN A 472 25.77 20.30 10.57
C ASN A 472 24.96 21.61 10.67
N TYR A 473 23.86 21.73 9.94
CA TYR A 473 22.96 22.88 10.07
C TYR A 473 22.31 22.91 11.46
N PHE A 474 21.68 21.83 11.90
CA PHE A 474 20.97 21.80 13.19
C PHE A 474 21.92 21.77 14.40
N SER A 475 23.16 21.34 14.25
CA SER A 475 24.17 21.41 15.33
C SER A 475 24.48 22.86 15.75
N GLN A 476 24.15 23.84 14.89
CA GLN A 476 24.35 25.28 15.14
C GLN A 476 23.06 25.99 15.56
N CYS A 477 21.92 25.28 15.65
CA CYS A 477 20.64 25.83 16.02
C CYS A 477 20.42 25.75 17.54
N ASP A 478 19.84 26.82 18.11
CA ASP A 478 19.53 26.87 19.55
C ASP A 478 18.29 26.04 19.90
N GLN A 479 17.35 25.85 18.95
CA GLN A 479 16.13 25.07 19.21
C GLN A 479 16.46 23.59 19.32
N PRO A 480 16.03 22.93 20.40
CA PRO A 480 16.18 21.49 20.55
C PRO A 480 15.56 20.76 19.36
N THR A 481 16.41 20.03 18.63
CA THR A 481 16.02 19.34 17.40
C THR A 481 16.43 17.87 17.48
N MET A 482 15.50 16.98 17.14
CA MET A 482 15.73 15.56 16.95
C MET A 482 15.56 15.23 15.47
N ILE A 483 16.54 14.57 14.88
CA ILE A 483 16.47 14.03 13.51
C ILE A 483 16.49 12.51 13.59
N VAL A 484 15.48 11.89 12.99
CA VAL A 484 15.40 10.45 12.79
C VAL A 484 15.53 10.21 11.30
N MET A 485 16.52 9.43 10.87
CA MET A 485 16.65 9.01 9.47
C MET A 485 16.75 7.50 9.37
N PHE A 486 16.02 6.90 8.42
CA PHE A 486 16.04 5.47 8.16
C PHE A 486 15.69 5.18 6.69
N GLY A 487 16.18 4.04 6.18
CA GLY A 487 15.79 3.57 4.85
C GLY A 487 14.43 2.89 4.85
N ASP A 488 13.67 3.00 3.77
CA ASP A 488 12.36 2.36 3.62
C ASP A 488 12.45 0.91 3.15
N HIS A 489 13.45 0.58 2.38
CA HIS A 489 13.82 -0.77 1.91
C HIS A 489 15.21 -0.74 1.26
N GLN A 490 15.77 -1.91 0.99
CA GLN A 490 16.96 -2.04 0.15
C GLN A 490 16.65 -1.77 -1.33
N PRO A 491 17.66 -1.45 -2.16
CA PRO A 491 17.47 -1.19 -3.59
C PRO A 491 17.13 -2.47 -4.37
N GLY A 492 16.40 -2.30 -5.48
CA GLY A 492 16.28 -3.33 -6.51
C GLY A 492 17.39 -3.17 -7.53
N ILE A 493 18.52 -3.81 -7.31
CA ILE A 493 19.71 -3.90 -8.19
C ILE A 493 19.90 -5.34 -8.66
N GLU A 494 21.00 -5.64 -9.36
CA GLU A 494 21.27 -6.98 -9.89
C GLU A 494 21.21 -8.07 -8.80
N ASP A 495 20.38 -9.09 -8.99
CA ASP A 495 20.26 -10.23 -8.05
C ASP A 495 21.62 -10.95 -7.89
N GLU A 496 22.42 -11.01 -8.94
CA GLU A 496 23.74 -11.62 -8.94
C GLU A 496 24.76 -10.89 -8.05
N PHE A 497 24.54 -9.59 -7.77
CA PHE A 497 25.34 -8.87 -6.78
C PHE A 497 25.12 -9.45 -5.39
N PHE A 498 23.87 -9.64 -4.99
CA PHE A 498 23.54 -10.22 -3.67
C PHE A 498 24.04 -11.66 -3.57
N ASP A 499 23.93 -12.45 -4.64
CA ASP A 499 24.40 -13.83 -4.70
C ASP A 499 25.94 -13.91 -4.50
N GLU A 500 26.71 -13.01 -5.16
CA GLU A 500 28.18 -12.97 -5.04
C GLU A 500 28.61 -12.42 -3.67
N ALA A 501 27.94 -11.38 -3.15
CA ALA A 501 28.24 -10.79 -1.85
C ALA A 501 28.00 -11.79 -0.69
N MET A 502 26.89 -12.53 -0.73
CA MET A 502 26.56 -13.58 0.24
C MET A 502 27.37 -14.87 0.02
N GLY A 503 27.94 -15.08 -1.16
CA GLY A 503 28.61 -16.33 -1.54
C GLY A 503 27.64 -17.52 -1.73
N VAL A 504 26.35 -17.27 -1.90
CA VAL A 504 25.30 -18.28 -2.06
C VAL A 504 24.14 -17.74 -2.93
N GLU A 505 23.62 -18.57 -3.83
CA GLU A 505 22.45 -18.22 -4.66
C GLU A 505 21.22 -17.88 -3.79
N SER A 506 20.54 -16.78 -4.04
CA SER A 506 19.39 -16.25 -3.31
C SER A 506 18.27 -17.29 -3.10
N ALA A 507 18.05 -18.17 -4.09
CA ALA A 507 17.07 -19.25 -4.01
C ALA A 507 17.40 -20.31 -2.93
N LYS A 508 18.66 -20.41 -2.48
CA LYS A 508 19.14 -21.38 -1.49
C LYS A 508 19.31 -20.81 -0.09
N VAL A 509 19.19 -19.49 0.06
CA VAL A 509 19.32 -18.81 1.35
C VAL A 509 18.11 -19.16 2.24
N PRO A 510 18.30 -19.65 3.47
CA PRO A 510 17.20 -19.92 4.40
C PRO A 510 16.56 -18.61 4.89
N ASN A 511 15.29 -18.65 5.29
CA ASN A 511 14.52 -17.46 5.71
C ASN A 511 15.19 -16.66 6.84
N GLU A 512 15.85 -17.35 7.77
CA GLU A 512 16.61 -16.71 8.85
C GLU A 512 17.70 -15.77 8.31
N GLN A 513 18.44 -16.21 7.29
CA GLN A 513 19.51 -15.43 6.67
C GLN A 513 19.00 -14.40 5.66
N LYS A 514 17.82 -14.63 5.05
CA LYS A 514 17.18 -13.66 4.14
C LYS A 514 16.80 -12.35 4.82
N MET A 515 16.78 -12.31 6.15
CA MET A 515 16.43 -11.09 6.88
C MET A 515 17.36 -9.93 6.54
N VAL A 516 18.63 -10.17 6.20
CA VAL A 516 19.59 -9.12 5.82
C VAL A 516 19.11 -8.28 4.64
N TRP A 517 18.37 -8.86 3.67
CA TRP A 517 17.81 -8.11 2.54
C TRP A 517 16.70 -7.13 2.92
N TYR A 518 16.19 -7.23 4.14
CA TYR A 518 15.15 -6.34 4.68
C TYR A 518 15.73 -5.37 5.71
N GLU A 519 17.05 -5.39 5.94
CA GLU A 519 17.72 -4.50 6.89
C GLU A 519 18.12 -3.18 6.21
N THR A 520 17.73 -2.08 6.85
CA THR A 520 18.16 -0.73 6.48
C THR A 520 18.76 -0.03 7.71
N PRO A 521 19.68 0.91 7.55
CA PRO A 521 20.20 1.67 8.69
C PRO A 521 19.13 2.60 9.24
N PHE A 522 19.15 2.84 10.56
CA PHE A 522 18.46 3.96 11.17
C PHE A 522 19.36 4.71 12.15
N VAL A 523 19.09 6.01 12.27
CA VAL A 523 19.78 6.94 13.18
C VAL A 523 18.73 7.83 13.84
N ILE A 524 18.90 8.06 15.16
CA ILE A 524 18.25 9.13 15.91
C ILE A 524 19.35 10.03 16.44
N TRP A 525 19.45 11.24 15.92
CA TRP A 525 20.43 12.23 16.32
C TRP A 525 19.76 13.46 16.94
N THR A 526 20.41 14.07 17.93
CA THR A 526 19.94 15.30 18.55
C THR A 526 21.05 16.35 18.65
N ASN A 527 20.68 17.63 18.58
CA ASN A 527 21.60 18.75 18.84
C ASN A 527 21.69 19.10 20.34
N TYR A 528 21.16 18.26 21.18
CA TYR A 528 21.25 18.34 22.64
C TYR A 528 21.73 17.00 23.23
N ASP A 529 22.22 17.02 24.46
CA ASP A 529 22.78 15.84 25.11
C ASP A 529 21.76 14.71 25.21
N GLN A 530 22.10 13.57 24.64
CA GLN A 530 21.36 12.33 24.78
C GLN A 530 22.34 11.14 24.80
N PRO A 531 22.05 10.08 25.58
CA PRO A 531 22.88 8.87 25.60
C PRO A 531 22.95 8.22 24.21
N SER A 532 24.17 7.98 23.74
CA SER A 532 24.39 7.23 22.50
C SER A 532 24.21 5.74 22.74
N GLU A 533 23.65 5.03 21.75
CA GLU A 533 23.31 3.62 21.86
C GLU A 533 23.36 2.96 20.47
N ASP A 534 23.84 1.72 20.43
CA ASP A 534 23.64 0.82 19.30
C ASP A 534 22.54 -0.18 19.68
N MET A 535 21.38 -0.08 19.04
CA MET A 535 20.21 -0.91 19.33
C MET A 535 20.23 -2.27 18.63
N GLY A 536 21.26 -2.53 17.80
CA GLY A 536 21.29 -3.73 16.98
C GLY A 536 20.12 -3.77 15.98
N ARG A 537 19.35 -4.85 15.96
CA ARG A 537 18.24 -5.08 15.01
C ARG A 537 16.88 -4.78 15.65
N LEU A 538 16.02 -4.07 14.94
CA LEU A 538 14.68 -3.68 15.40
C LEU A 538 13.68 -3.73 14.25
N GLY A 539 12.47 -4.23 14.45
CA GLY A 539 11.38 -4.16 13.48
C GLY A 539 10.84 -2.74 13.31
N ALA A 540 10.47 -2.37 12.09
CA ALA A 540 9.95 -1.04 11.74
C ALA A 540 8.75 -0.63 12.61
N ILE A 541 7.91 -1.57 13.00
CA ILE A 541 6.72 -1.39 13.84
C ILE A 541 7.01 -0.77 15.22
N TYR A 542 8.24 -0.86 15.70
CA TYR A 542 8.63 -0.38 17.03
C TYR A 542 9.26 1.02 17.02
N LEU A 543 9.82 1.43 15.87
CA LEU A 543 10.66 2.63 15.80
C LEU A 543 9.94 3.89 16.27
N SER A 544 8.65 4.10 15.89
CA SER A 544 7.90 5.27 16.33
C SER A 544 7.74 5.34 17.86
N SER A 545 7.51 4.20 18.53
CA SER A 545 7.41 4.14 20.00
C SER A 545 8.76 4.47 20.67
N TYR A 546 9.87 4.01 20.10
CA TYR A 546 11.22 4.39 20.55
C TYR A 546 11.51 5.87 20.35
N VAL A 547 11.14 6.44 19.21
CA VAL A 547 11.29 7.87 18.91
C VAL A 547 10.50 8.71 19.92
N LEU A 548 9.23 8.38 20.19
CA LEU A 548 8.43 9.08 21.20
C LEU A 548 9.05 9.00 22.59
N LYS A 549 9.52 7.81 22.99
CA LYS A 549 10.21 7.61 24.27
C LYS A 549 11.48 8.46 24.36
N ARG A 550 12.34 8.47 23.31
CA ARG A 550 13.59 9.26 23.27
C ARG A 550 13.34 10.77 23.20
N ALA A 551 12.22 11.19 22.63
CA ALA A 551 11.79 12.58 22.62
C ALA A 551 11.18 13.04 23.96
N ASN A 552 11.15 12.19 24.98
CA ASN A 552 10.52 12.43 26.26
C ASN A 552 9.04 12.86 26.13
N LEU A 553 8.32 12.22 25.20
CA LEU A 553 6.89 12.43 24.97
C LEU A 553 6.06 11.35 25.67
N SER A 554 4.82 11.71 25.97
CA SER A 554 3.84 10.73 26.49
C SER A 554 3.54 9.68 25.43
N LEU A 555 3.42 8.44 25.90
CA LEU A 555 3.08 7.26 25.11
C LEU A 555 1.60 6.95 25.21
N THR A 556 1.08 6.18 24.27
CA THR A 556 -0.23 5.53 24.36
C THR A 556 -0.07 4.13 25.00
N PRO A 557 -1.14 3.50 25.50
CA PRO A 557 -1.06 2.09 25.91
C PRO A 557 -0.54 1.16 24.81
N TYR A 558 -0.82 1.47 23.53
CA TYR A 558 -0.28 0.72 22.40
C TYR A 558 1.22 0.90 22.22
N ASN A 559 1.75 2.13 22.38
CA ASN A 559 3.19 2.34 22.35
C ASN A 559 3.89 1.61 23.51
N GLU A 560 3.30 1.63 24.70
CA GLU A 560 3.81 0.89 25.86
C GLU A 560 3.81 -0.62 25.60
N PHE A 561 2.73 -1.14 25.03
CA PHE A 561 2.64 -2.54 24.58
C PHE A 561 3.76 -2.90 23.59
N LEU A 562 3.96 -2.07 22.54
CA LEU A 562 4.98 -2.29 21.51
C LEU A 562 6.40 -2.28 22.11
N LEU A 563 6.70 -1.35 23.02
CA LEU A 563 7.99 -1.32 23.72
C LEU A 563 8.25 -2.61 24.51
N GLN A 564 7.24 -3.08 25.29
CA GLN A 564 7.37 -4.32 26.05
C GLN A 564 7.45 -5.56 25.14
N LEU A 565 6.74 -5.57 24.02
CA LEU A 565 6.82 -6.66 23.04
C LEU A 565 8.22 -6.72 22.39
N SER A 566 8.81 -5.55 22.08
CA SER A 566 10.13 -5.48 21.45
C SER A 566 11.26 -5.99 22.34
N GLU A 567 11.10 -5.95 23.67
CA GLU A 567 12.08 -6.52 24.62
C GLU A 567 12.21 -8.03 24.48
N LYS A 568 11.15 -8.71 24.04
CA LYS A 568 11.15 -10.16 23.79
C LYS A 568 11.29 -10.50 22.32
N LEU A 569 10.52 -9.82 21.47
CA LEU A 569 10.41 -10.06 20.04
C LEU A 569 10.79 -8.80 19.25
N PRO A 570 12.07 -8.45 19.15
CA PRO A 570 12.50 -7.27 18.41
C PRO A 570 12.17 -7.34 16.92
N ILE A 571 11.91 -8.51 16.35
CA ILE A 571 11.55 -8.65 14.94
C ILE A 571 10.37 -9.61 14.79
N ILE A 572 9.26 -9.08 14.22
CA ILE A 572 8.10 -9.84 13.75
C ILE A 572 7.96 -9.55 12.25
N HIS A 573 8.24 -10.55 11.41
CA HIS A 573 8.35 -10.37 9.97
C HIS A 573 7.72 -11.54 9.21
N HIS A 574 7.42 -11.40 7.93
CA HIS A 574 6.87 -12.50 7.13
C HIS A 574 7.84 -13.70 6.97
N LEU A 575 9.13 -13.49 7.17
CA LEU A 575 10.13 -14.56 7.16
C LEU A 575 10.14 -15.38 8.46
N GLY A 576 9.64 -14.84 9.57
CA GLY A 576 9.63 -15.46 10.89
C GLY A 576 9.70 -14.45 12.02
N ILE A 577 10.06 -14.92 13.19
CA ILE A 577 10.16 -14.15 14.43
C ILE A 577 11.57 -14.33 14.99
N TRP A 578 12.15 -13.25 15.53
CA TRP A 578 13.43 -13.31 16.25
C TRP A 578 13.23 -12.85 17.68
N GLU A 579 13.75 -13.63 18.62
CA GLU A 579 13.84 -13.24 20.03
C GLU A 579 15.01 -12.28 20.28
N SER A 580 15.00 -11.61 21.43
CA SER A 580 16.04 -10.63 21.81
C SER A 580 17.44 -11.23 21.96
N ASP A 581 17.57 -12.54 22.17
CA ASP A 581 18.85 -13.26 22.17
C ASP A 581 19.33 -13.69 20.77
N GLY A 582 18.56 -13.35 19.70
CA GLY A 582 18.84 -13.70 18.32
C GLY A 582 18.25 -15.02 17.87
N THR A 583 17.56 -15.76 18.72
CA THR A 583 16.92 -17.04 18.34
C THR A 583 15.82 -16.80 17.29
N TYR A 584 15.91 -17.53 16.18
CA TYR A 584 14.93 -17.48 15.10
C TYR A 584 13.88 -18.57 15.24
N HIS A 585 12.64 -18.20 14.96
CA HIS A 585 11.50 -19.12 14.84
C HIS A 585 10.80 -18.93 13.49
N SER A 586 10.60 -20.05 12.78
CA SER A 586 9.66 -20.03 11.65
C SER A 586 8.23 -19.82 12.14
N TRP A 587 7.32 -19.37 11.27
CA TRP A 587 5.91 -19.24 11.65
C TRP A 587 5.26 -20.57 12.04
N GLU A 588 5.71 -21.69 11.46
CA GLU A 588 5.25 -23.05 11.82
C GLU A 588 5.70 -23.42 13.25
N ASP A 589 6.94 -23.06 13.61
CA ASP A 589 7.44 -23.26 14.97
C ASP A 589 6.71 -22.35 15.97
N ALA A 590 6.50 -21.08 15.62
CA ALA A 590 5.78 -20.11 16.43
C ALA A 590 4.33 -20.53 16.72
N GLU A 591 3.64 -21.10 15.72
CA GLU A 591 2.29 -21.61 15.88
C GLU A 591 2.22 -22.88 16.76
N SER A 592 3.16 -23.81 16.59
CA SER A 592 3.14 -25.13 17.24
C SER A 592 3.83 -25.19 18.60
N GLY A 593 4.79 -24.29 18.86
CA GLY A 593 5.59 -24.25 20.09
C GLY A 593 4.84 -23.63 21.28
N ASP A 594 5.39 -23.83 22.47
CA ASP A 594 4.95 -23.21 23.72
C ASP A 594 6.07 -22.25 24.19
N TYR A 595 5.87 -20.94 23.95
CA TYR A 595 6.82 -19.88 24.22
C TYR A 595 6.23 -18.85 25.18
N ASP A 596 7.02 -18.24 26.02
CA ASP A 596 6.60 -17.24 27.01
C ASP A 596 6.11 -15.91 26.41
N TRP A 597 6.46 -15.64 25.15
CA TRP A 597 6.00 -14.49 24.37
C TRP A 597 4.72 -14.74 23.56
N LYS A 598 4.24 -15.99 23.50
CA LYS A 598 3.12 -16.36 22.61
C LYS A 598 1.83 -15.62 22.93
N GLU A 599 1.55 -15.38 24.21
CA GLU A 599 0.39 -14.60 24.62
C GLU A 599 0.46 -13.15 24.10
N GLN A 600 1.63 -12.52 24.19
CA GLN A 600 1.81 -11.15 23.70
C GLN A 600 1.71 -11.08 22.16
N LEU A 601 2.18 -12.09 21.43
CA LEU A 601 2.00 -12.16 19.99
C LEU A 601 0.52 -12.24 19.61
N VAL A 602 -0.27 -13.05 20.31
CA VAL A 602 -1.72 -13.15 20.11
C VAL A 602 -2.41 -11.83 20.50
N GLU A 603 -1.97 -11.15 21.56
CA GLU A 603 -2.45 -9.80 21.91
C GLU A 603 -2.16 -8.83 20.76
N TYR A 604 -0.95 -8.85 20.19
CA TYR A 604 -0.57 -8.02 19.05
C TYR A 604 -1.46 -8.27 17.82
N GLU A 605 -1.71 -9.53 17.46
CA GLU A 605 -2.62 -9.87 16.35
C GLU A 605 -4.03 -9.30 16.55
N ASN A 606 -4.54 -9.37 17.79
CA ASN A 606 -5.85 -8.80 18.14
C ASN A 606 -5.85 -7.28 18.07
N LEU A 607 -4.78 -6.63 18.55
CA LEU A 607 -4.63 -5.16 18.50
C LEU A 607 -4.54 -4.65 17.07
N VAL A 608 -3.72 -5.25 16.22
CA VAL A 608 -3.60 -4.90 14.79
C VAL A 608 -4.93 -5.08 14.05
N TYR A 609 -5.66 -6.17 14.35
CA TYR A 609 -6.99 -6.36 13.76
C TYR A 609 -7.97 -5.25 14.19
N ASN A 610 -8.00 -4.90 15.48
CA ASN A 610 -8.86 -3.83 16.00
C ASN A 610 -8.47 -2.46 15.43
N HIS A 611 -7.18 -2.19 15.31
CA HIS A 611 -6.65 -0.91 14.88
C HIS A 611 -6.94 -0.62 13.40
N SER A 612 -6.53 -1.53 12.54
CA SER A 612 -6.52 -1.30 11.08
C SER A 612 -7.66 -1.98 10.32
N LEU A 613 -8.33 -2.99 10.88
CA LEU A 613 -9.23 -3.87 10.13
C LEU A 613 -10.66 -3.92 10.68
N ASP A 614 -10.88 -3.66 11.97
CA ASP A 614 -12.24 -3.57 12.53
C ASP A 614 -12.84 -2.18 12.23
N SER A 615 -14.15 -2.16 12.04
CA SER A 615 -14.91 -0.91 11.91
C SER A 615 -15.11 -0.15 13.23
N LYS A 616 -14.76 -0.78 14.37
CA LYS A 616 -14.94 -0.24 15.73
C LYS A 616 -13.63 -0.37 16.51
N THR A 617 -12.80 0.64 16.43
CA THR A 617 -11.54 0.72 17.17
C THR A 617 -11.79 1.09 18.64
N VAL A 618 -11.10 0.42 19.57
CA VAL A 618 -11.04 0.82 20.99
C VAL A 618 -10.02 1.94 21.12
N ASN A 619 -10.48 3.18 21.01
CA ASN A 619 -9.60 4.36 20.90
C ASN A 619 -8.72 4.58 22.14
N GLU A 620 -9.13 4.14 23.32
CA GLU A 620 -8.37 4.23 24.57
C GLU A 620 -7.02 3.52 24.46
N MET A 621 -6.93 2.43 23.71
CA MET A 621 -5.68 1.71 23.47
C MET A 621 -4.67 2.53 22.67
N PHE A 622 -5.16 3.37 21.75
CA PHE A 622 -4.36 4.10 20.76
C PHE A 622 -4.31 5.61 21.05
N SER A 623 -4.72 6.05 22.21
CA SER A 623 -4.68 7.44 22.66
C SER A 623 -3.99 7.53 24.01
N ILE A 624 -3.34 8.66 24.30
CA ILE A 624 -2.72 8.92 25.59
C ILE A 624 -3.85 8.88 26.65
N ALA A 625 -3.65 8.11 27.71
CA ALA A 625 -4.61 8.01 28.80
C ALA A 625 -4.77 9.36 29.52
N GLN A 626 -6.03 9.77 29.76
CA GLN A 626 -6.37 11.03 30.43
C GLN A 626 -6.28 10.92 31.95
#